data_295c06d848b148c34a4a4130a5e50876
#
_entry.id   295c06d848b148c34a4a4130a5e50876
#
_cell.length_a   1.000
_cell.length_b   1.000
_cell.length_c   1.000
_cell.angle_alpha   90.00
_cell.angle_beta   90.00
_cell.angle_gamma   90.00
#
_symmetry.space_group_name_H-M   'P 1'
#
loop_
_entity.id
_entity.type
_entity.pdbx_description
1 polymer ?
#
loop_
_entity_poly.entity_id
_entity_poly.type
_entity_poly.pdbx_seq_one_letter_code
_entity_poly.pdbx_strand_id
1 'polypeptide(L)'
;MNTAIRWATPAELMGLVRDFSELFSVDSQLLIENVQTTYRVLRVHENLFFPITINDKEWDNSFVCSPYTAYANYSKEEIKWTIKNKFLKNILLLFLNIIGRWLKNGSLNKNVHVNNFLLSTNPYPEWNGQEIEAITAFILSEYPSHTLIFRSLNAYQHQALIHRFEANGYDSIGSRQVYIYDLTKAEWLKHRNNKHDNRIIRKSGLRLVQHEEMGDFMPQALDLYRQLYLKKYSEYNPQFTLRYFQQCHAKNIVQFQGYVDKSGRLKAFSGLFIIENTITSPLIGYDLTAPRKDGLYIHAAQLAVLNKFETGLLLNLSSGAAEFKRMRGGQAVIEYSTLYLRHLPRNRRLRWQVLKFVSNKIGVPLIRKYKL
;
A
#
# COMPACT_ATOMS: atom_id res chain seq x y z
N MET A 1 -19.44 -3.49 -27.76
CA MET A 1 -18.69 -2.39 -28.40
C MET A 1 -17.30 -2.37 -27.81
N ASN A 2 -16.27 -2.50 -28.67
CA ASN A 2 -14.87 -2.46 -28.21
C ASN A 2 -14.54 -1.00 -27.91
N THR A 3 -14.74 -0.54 -26.69
CA THR A 3 -14.40 0.84 -26.27
C THR A 3 -12.88 0.93 -26.27
N ALA A 4 -12.33 1.80 -27.13
CA ALA A 4 -10.88 1.98 -27.23
C ALA A 4 -10.32 2.44 -25.86
N ILE A 5 -9.24 1.81 -25.41
CA ILE A 5 -8.50 2.23 -24.22
C ILE A 5 -7.91 3.62 -24.47
N ARG A 6 -8.13 4.54 -23.55
CA ARG A 6 -7.70 5.93 -23.66
C ARG A 6 -7.62 6.62 -22.30
N TRP A 7 -7.06 7.79 -22.28
CA TRP A 7 -7.14 8.64 -21.10
C TRP A 7 -8.58 9.09 -20.86
N ALA A 8 -9.02 8.98 -19.61
CA ALA A 8 -10.34 9.45 -19.21
C ALA A 8 -10.36 10.98 -19.13
N THR A 9 -11.49 11.57 -19.52
CA THR A 9 -11.78 12.99 -19.22
C THR A 9 -12.43 13.11 -17.84
N PRO A 10 -12.31 14.24 -17.14
CA PRO A 10 -12.94 14.42 -15.82
C PRO A 10 -14.44 14.13 -15.80
N ALA A 11 -15.16 14.47 -16.88
CA ALA A 11 -16.61 14.27 -17.00
C ALA A 11 -17.02 12.78 -17.09
N GLU A 12 -16.11 11.89 -17.40
CA GLU A 12 -16.39 10.44 -17.54
C GLU A 12 -16.15 9.69 -16.23
N LEU A 13 -15.46 10.30 -15.27
CA LEU A 13 -15.07 9.63 -14.03
C LEU A 13 -16.28 9.47 -13.11
N MET A 14 -16.33 8.33 -12.44
CA MET A 14 -17.42 7.97 -11.54
C MET A 14 -16.89 7.45 -10.21
N GLY A 15 -17.73 7.57 -9.17
CA GLY A 15 -17.50 7.00 -7.84
C GLY A 15 -16.14 7.37 -7.25
N LEU A 16 -15.51 6.41 -6.60
CA LEU A 16 -14.25 6.58 -5.90
C LEU A 16 -13.12 7.12 -6.80
N VAL A 17 -13.05 6.67 -8.07
CA VAL A 17 -11.98 7.12 -8.99
C VAL A 17 -12.16 8.59 -9.35
N ARG A 18 -13.39 9.07 -9.52
CA ARG A 18 -13.69 10.50 -9.70
C ARG A 18 -13.22 11.30 -8.48
N ASP A 19 -13.68 10.90 -7.30
CA ASP A 19 -13.43 11.65 -6.07
C ASP A 19 -11.92 11.67 -5.73
N PHE A 20 -11.22 10.56 -5.99
CA PHE A 20 -9.76 10.48 -5.85
C PHE A 20 -9.03 11.31 -6.91
N SER A 21 -9.51 11.30 -8.17
CA SER A 21 -8.92 12.09 -9.25
C SER A 21 -9.03 13.60 -9.01
N GLU A 22 -10.13 14.04 -8.44
CA GLU A 22 -10.33 15.45 -8.09
C GLU A 22 -9.32 15.94 -7.05
N LEU A 23 -8.86 15.06 -6.11
CA LEU A 23 -7.76 15.44 -5.20
C LEU A 23 -6.50 15.82 -5.99
N PHE A 24 -6.15 15.02 -6.99
CA PHE A 24 -4.93 15.18 -7.78
C PHE A 24 -5.09 16.11 -8.99
N SER A 25 -6.14 16.95 -9.01
CA SER A 25 -6.24 18.11 -9.91
C SER A 25 -5.22 19.21 -9.59
N VAL A 26 -4.54 19.10 -8.45
CA VAL A 26 -3.46 19.96 -7.99
C VAL A 26 -2.13 19.19 -7.97
N ASP A 27 -1.02 19.91 -7.72
CA ASP A 27 0.28 19.28 -7.53
C ASP A 27 0.22 18.20 -6.42
N SER A 28 0.73 17.01 -6.74
CA SER A 28 0.75 15.87 -5.83
C SER A 28 1.47 16.15 -4.50
N GLN A 29 2.48 17.04 -4.49
CA GLN A 29 3.22 17.41 -3.28
C GLN A 29 2.38 18.25 -2.30
N LEU A 30 1.30 18.90 -2.75
CA LEU A 30 0.34 19.57 -1.87
C LEU A 30 -0.51 18.58 -1.05
N LEU A 31 -0.52 17.33 -1.46
CA LEU A 31 -1.27 16.24 -0.83
C LEU A 31 -0.35 15.25 -0.10
N ILE A 32 0.79 14.94 -0.72
CA ILE A 32 1.78 13.98 -0.21
C ILE A 32 3.16 14.60 -0.45
N GLU A 33 3.77 15.17 0.60
CA GLU A 33 4.97 16.01 0.51
C GLU A 33 6.14 15.35 -0.25
N ASN A 34 6.32 14.04 -0.09
CA ASN A 34 7.36 13.25 -0.75
C ASN A 34 6.85 12.45 -1.96
N VAL A 35 5.88 12.98 -2.70
CA VAL A 35 5.39 12.39 -3.95
C VAL A 35 5.29 13.48 -5.02
N GLN A 36 6.21 13.46 -5.96
CA GLN A 36 6.17 14.25 -7.19
C GLN A 36 5.87 13.31 -8.35
N THR A 37 4.68 13.38 -8.94
CA THR A 37 4.24 12.48 -10.01
C THR A 37 3.23 13.14 -10.92
N THR A 38 3.21 12.73 -12.18
CA THR A 38 2.10 13.07 -13.07
C THR A 38 0.99 12.06 -12.84
N TYR A 39 -0.19 12.56 -12.46
CA TYR A 39 -1.38 11.74 -12.23
C TYR A 39 -2.32 11.80 -13.43
N ARG A 40 -2.79 10.65 -13.89
CA ARG A 40 -3.79 10.52 -14.95
C ARG A 40 -4.75 9.36 -14.62
N VAL A 41 -5.86 9.27 -15.32
CA VAL A 41 -6.77 8.12 -15.22
C VAL A 41 -6.91 7.46 -16.59
N LEU A 42 -6.71 6.14 -16.61
CA LEU A 42 -6.93 5.32 -17.79
C LEU A 42 -8.37 4.80 -17.78
N ARG A 43 -9.13 5.05 -18.85
CA ARG A 43 -10.40 4.40 -19.10
C ARG A 43 -10.16 3.14 -19.90
N VAL A 44 -10.54 1.99 -19.34
CA VAL A 44 -10.42 0.68 -19.99
C VAL A 44 -11.73 0.34 -20.72
N HIS A 45 -12.84 0.48 -20.02
CA HIS A 45 -14.19 0.39 -20.58
C HIS A 45 -15.16 1.28 -19.76
N GLU A 46 -16.48 1.16 -19.96
CA GLU A 46 -17.47 2.09 -19.38
C GLU A 46 -17.37 2.19 -17.85
N ASN A 47 -17.11 1.08 -17.15
CA ASN A 47 -17.09 1.00 -15.70
C ASN A 47 -15.71 0.67 -15.11
N LEU A 48 -14.66 0.59 -15.91
CA LEU A 48 -13.33 0.26 -15.44
C LEU A 48 -12.34 1.38 -15.72
N PHE A 49 -11.85 1.98 -14.63
CA PHE A 49 -10.88 3.07 -14.63
C PHE A 49 -9.71 2.74 -13.72
N PHE A 50 -8.51 3.03 -14.18
CA PHE A 50 -7.31 2.88 -13.35
C PHE A 50 -6.62 4.22 -13.12
N PRO A 51 -6.40 4.61 -11.86
CA PRO A 51 -5.47 5.67 -11.50
C PRO A 51 -4.06 5.31 -11.96
N ILE A 52 -3.40 6.26 -12.61
CA ILE A 52 -2.06 6.08 -13.19
C ILE A 52 -1.13 7.13 -12.60
N THR A 53 0.06 6.70 -12.16
CA THR A 53 1.15 7.61 -11.83
C THR A 53 2.32 7.40 -12.77
N ILE A 54 2.92 8.50 -13.24
CA ILE A 54 4.00 8.52 -14.22
C ILE A 54 5.19 9.27 -13.62
N ASN A 55 6.34 8.61 -13.61
CA ASN A 55 7.57 9.12 -13.02
C ASN A 55 8.76 8.93 -13.98
N ASP A 56 9.72 9.86 -13.96
CA ASP A 56 10.94 9.81 -14.76
C ASP A 56 12.21 9.66 -13.89
N LYS A 57 12.47 10.61 -12.98
CA LYS A 57 13.73 10.71 -12.23
C LYS A 57 13.56 11.01 -10.75
N GLU A 58 12.37 11.09 -10.24
CA GLU A 58 12.04 11.52 -8.88
C GLU A 58 12.55 10.48 -7.86
N TRP A 59 13.84 10.60 -7.50
CA TRP A 59 14.56 9.62 -6.67
C TRP A 59 14.19 9.69 -5.19
N ASP A 60 13.66 10.82 -4.75
CA ASP A 60 13.29 11.07 -3.36
C ASP A 60 11.81 10.79 -3.08
N ASN A 61 11.08 10.33 -4.10
CA ASN A 61 9.70 9.92 -3.96
C ASN A 61 9.54 8.76 -2.99
N SER A 62 8.37 8.76 -2.32
CA SER A 62 7.90 7.64 -1.51
C SER A 62 7.89 6.32 -2.30
N PHE A 63 8.02 5.21 -1.58
CA PHE A 63 7.98 3.87 -2.17
C PHE A 63 6.69 3.55 -2.94
N VAL A 64 5.63 4.32 -2.75
CA VAL A 64 4.32 4.09 -3.41
C VAL A 64 4.34 4.41 -4.90
N CYS A 65 5.32 5.21 -5.37
CA CYS A 65 5.50 5.52 -6.79
C CYS A 65 6.96 5.43 -7.26
N SER A 66 7.91 5.14 -6.36
CA SER A 66 9.33 4.97 -6.66
C SER A 66 9.78 3.52 -6.45
N PRO A 67 10.02 2.75 -7.53
CA PRO A 67 10.60 1.41 -7.41
C PRO A 67 11.98 1.43 -6.75
N TYR A 68 12.80 2.44 -7.01
CA TYR A 68 14.10 2.58 -6.36
C TYR A 68 13.97 2.71 -4.85
N THR A 69 13.06 3.56 -4.38
CA THR A 69 12.80 3.70 -2.95
C THR A 69 12.25 2.41 -2.36
N ALA A 70 11.30 1.75 -3.05
CA ALA A 70 10.69 0.50 -2.58
C ALA A 70 11.72 -0.63 -2.41
N TYR A 71 12.56 -0.87 -3.42
CA TYR A 71 13.45 -2.03 -3.43
C TYR A 71 14.87 -1.76 -2.92
N ALA A 72 15.30 -0.50 -2.82
CA ALA A 72 16.63 -0.17 -2.32
C ALA A 72 16.58 0.57 -0.98
N ASN A 73 15.96 1.75 -0.92
CA ASN A 73 16.04 2.59 0.27
C ASN A 73 15.20 2.02 1.42
N TYR A 74 13.93 1.68 1.16
CA TYR A 74 13.04 1.12 2.20
C TYR A 74 13.55 -0.23 2.72
N SER A 75 14.07 -1.08 1.83
CA SER A 75 14.67 -2.37 2.22
C SER A 75 15.89 -2.20 3.15
N LYS A 76 16.69 -1.13 2.99
CA LYS A 76 17.79 -0.82 3.91
C LYS A 76 17.25 -0.49 5.31
N GLU A 77 16.18 0.28 5.39
CA GLU A 77 15.54 0.58 6.69
C GLU A 77 15.01 -0.70 7.35
N GLU A 78 14.29 -1.54 6.61
CA GLU A 78 13.77 -2.81 7.14
C GLU A 78 14.88 -3.71 7.68
N ILE A 79 16.02 -3.83 6.98
CA ILE A 79 17.18 -4.59 7.45
C ILE A 79 17.73 -4.01 8.76
N LYS A 80 17.78 -2.67 8.91
CA LYS A 80 18.28 -2.04 10.14
C LYS A 80 17.46 -2.44 11.36
N TRP A 81 16.14 -2.57 11.22
CA TRP A 81 15.25 -2.90 12.33
C TRP A 81 15.11 -4.38 12.60
N THR A 82 15.21 -5.20 11.55
CA THR A 82 14.85 -6.60 11.62
C THR A 82 16.04 -7.49 11.88
N ILE A 83 17.18 -7.22 11.26
CA ILE A 83 18.36 -8.09 11.36
C ILE A 83 19.16 -7.73 12.61
N LYS A 84 19.10 -8.60 13.63
CA LYS A 84 19.81 -8.42 14.90
C LYS A 84 21.31 -8.73 14.77
N ASN A 85 21.69 -9.71 13.92
CA ASN A 85 23.09 -10.06 13.69
C ASN A 85 23.81 -8.92 12.97
N LYS A 86 24.75 -8.26 13.64
CA LYS A 86 25.47 -7.09 13.12
C LYS A 86 26.30 -7.41 11.85
N PHE A 87 26.93 -8.57 11.79
CA PHE A 87 27.75 -8.97 10.63
C PHE A 87 26.88 -9.17 9.40
N LEU A 88 25.82 -9.98 9.52
CA LEU A 88 24.85 -10.19 8.43
C LEU A 88 24.19 -8.87 8.01
N LYS A 89 23.81 -8.02 8.95
CA LYS A 89 23.26 -6.69 8.67
C LYS A 89 24.19 -5.85 7.80
N ASN A 90 25.47 -5.75 8.17
CA ASN A 90 26.44 -4.94 7.43
C ASN A 90 26.68 -5.49 6.03
N ILE A 91 26.75 -6.81 5.84
CA ILE A 91 26.87 -7.44 4.51
C ILE A 91 25.65 -7.11 3.64
N LEU A 92 24.43 -7.25 4.17
CA LEU A 92 23.22 -6.96 3.43
C LEU A 92 23.10 -5.48 3.08
N LEU A 93 23.47 -4.58 3.97
CA LEU A 93 23.48 -3.13 3.71
C LEU A 93 24.52 -2.75 2.66
N LEU A 94 25.74 -3.34 2.71
CA LEU A 94 26.76 -3.13 1.69
C LEU A 94 26.28 -3.61 0.31
N PHE A 95 25.69 -4.79 0.26
CA PHE A 95 25.14 -5.37 -0.95
C PHE A 95 24.02 -4.49 -1.54
N LEU A 96 23.07 -4.01 -0.70
CA LEU A 96 22.02 -3.11 -1.14
C LEU A 96 22.55 -1.74 -1.58
N ASN A 97 23.66 -1.25 -1.00
CA ASN A 97 24.28 -0.02 -1.45
C ASN A 97 24.90 -0.15 -2.85
N ILE A 98 25.59 -1.26 -3.11
CA ILE A 98 26.21 -1.54 -4.42
C ILE A 98 25.10 -1.70 -5.48
N ILE A 99 24.14 -2.57 -5.22
CA ILE A 99 23.02 -2.79 -6.14
C ILE A 99 22.19 -1.51 -6.32
N GLY A 100 21.90 -0.78 -5.24
CA GLY A 100 21.13 0.45 -5.31
C GLY A 100 21.78 1.49 -6.24
N ARG A 101 23.10 1.72 -6.15
CA ARG A 101 23.81 2.62 -7.06
C ARG A 101 23.68 2.17 -8.53
N TRP A 102 23.86 0.87 -8.76
CA TRP A 102 23.73 0.30 -10.09
C TRP A 102 22.31 0.40 -10.66
N LEU A 103 21.29 0.21 -9.84
CA LEU A 103 19.88 0.37 -10.21
C LEU A 103 19.55 1.83 -10.52
N LYS A 104 20.06 2.79 -9.72
CA LYS A 104 19.87 4.23 -9.93
C LYS A 104 20.36 4.65 -11.31
N ASN A 105 21.55 4.19 -11.72
CA ASN A 105 22.12 4.46 -13.04
C ASN A 105 21.33 3.82 -14.20
N GLY A 106 20.34 2.98 -13.90
CA GLY A 106 19.47 2.31 -14.87
C GLY A 106 18.10 2.91 -15.08
N SER A 107 17.87 4.12 -14.60
CA SER A 107 16.58 4.81 -14.70
C SER A 107 15.42 3.95 -14.18
N LEU A 108 15.62 3.31 -13.02
CA LEU A 108 14.62 2.40 -12.43
C LEU A 108 13.31 3.14 -12.12
N ASN A 109 13.41 4.44 -11.77
CA ASN A 109 12.24 5.28 -11.49
C ASN A 109 11.51 5.77 -12.75
N LYS A 110 12.02 5.49 -13.95
CA LYS A 110 11.27 5.78 -15.16
C LYS A 110 10.18 4.73 -15.35
N ASN A 111 8.99 5.00 -14.82
CA ASN A 111 7.91 4.03 -14.69
C ASN A 111 6.52 4.64 -14.86
N VAL A 112 5.57 3.77 -15.21
CA VAL A 112 4.13 4.02 -15.17
C VAL A 112 3.53 2.97 -14.23
N HIS A 113 2.96 3.39 -13.10
CA HIS A 113 2.20 2.52 -12.23
C HIS A 113 0.72 2.58 -12.57
N VAL A 114 0.12 1.42 -12.81
CA VAL A 114 -1.32 1.27 -13.08
C VAL A 114 -2.03 0.82 -11.81
N ASN A 115 -3.24 1.30 -11.60
CA ASN A 115 -4.03 1.11 -10.38
C ASN A 115 -3.30 1.62 -9.13
N ASN A 116 -2.78 2.85 -9.20
CA ASN A 116 -1.99 3.42 -8.12
C ASN A 116 -2.72 4.57 -7.42
N PHE A 117 -3.36 4.28 -6.31
CA PHE A 117 -3.96 5.25 -5.39
C PHE A 117 -2.93 5.86 -4.43
N LEU A 118 -1.63 5.72 -4.71
CA LEU A 118 -0.54 6.23 -3.86
C LEU A 118 -0.62 5.73 -2.40
N LEU A 119 -1.21 4.58 -2.22
CA LEU A 119 -1.33 3.89 -0.95
C LEU A 119 -0.31 2.75 -0.83
N SER A 120 -0.06 2.31 0.39
CA SER A 120 0.82 1.16 0.63
C SER A 120 0.30 -0.11 -0.05
N THR A 121 -0.99 -0.39 0.03
CA THR A 121 -1.70 -1.46 -0.69
C THR A 121 -2.80 -0.84 -1.52
N ASN A 122 -2.83 -1.18 -2.81
CA ASN A 122 -3.86 -0.73 -3.75
C ASN A 122 -4.75 -1.93 -4.10
N PRO A 123 -5.97 -2.02 -3.56
CA PRO A 123 -6.91 -3.06 -3.99
C PRO A 123 -7.25 -2.92 -5.47
N TYR A 124 -7.59 -4.03 -6.10
CA TYR A 124 -8.06 -4.05 -7.48
C TYR A 124 -9.58 -4.10 -7.52
N PRO A 125 -10.20 -3.41 -8.50
CA PRO A 125 -11.59 -3.67 -8.84
C PRO A 125 -11.76 -5.09 -9.40
N GLU A 126 -12.98 -5.56 -9.55
CA GLU A 126 -13.27 -6.82 -10.24
C GLU A 126 -12.78 -6.73 -11.69
N TRP A 127 -11.64 -7.32 -11.94
CA TRP A 127 -10.99 -7.30 -13.23
C TRP A 127 -10.29 -8.63 -13.50
N ASN A 128 -10.69 -9.25 -14.59
CA ASN A 128 -10.11 -10.54 -14.98
C ASN A 128 -8.84 -10.43 -15.83
N GLY A 129 -8.44 -9.22 -16.25
CA GLY A 129 -7.21 -8.97 -17.02
C GLY A 129 -7.32 -9.22 -18.52
N GLN A 130 -8.51 -9.29 -19.11
CA GLN A 130 -8.66 -9.48 -20.57
C GLN A 130 -8.00 -8.37 -21.38
N GLU A 131 -7.97 -7.14 -20.84
CA GLU A 131 -7.47 -5.95 -21.52
C GLU A 131 -5.97 -5.69 -21.27
N ILE A 132 -5.23 -6.61 -20.60
CA ILE A 132 -3.80 -6.42 -20.27
C ILE A 132 -2.98 -6.08 -21.52
N GLU A 133 -3.17 -6.78 -22.62
CA GLU A 133 -2.45 -6.55 -23.89
C GLU A 133 -2.76 -5.15 -24.44
N ALA A 134 -4.02 -4.78 -24.49
CA ALA A 134 -4.46 -3.49 -25.03
C ALA A 134 -4.02 -2.32 -24.12
N ILE A 135 -4.09 -2.48 -22.78
CA ILE A 135 -3.55 -1.51 -21.83
C ILE A 135 -2.05 -1.34 -22.03
N THR A 136 -1.32 -2.45 -22.19
CA THR A 136 0.12 -2.44 -22.43
C THR A 136 0.45 -1.68 -23.71
N ALA A 137 -0.22 -2.02 -24.82
CA ALA A 137 0.00 -1.37 -26.11
C ALA A 137 -0.28 0.15 -26.06
N PHE A 138 -1.39 0.55 -25.44
CA PHE A 138 -1.75 1.96 -25.28
C PHE A 138 -0.72 2.72 -24.45
N ILE A 139 -0.34 2.20 -23.27
CA ILE A 139 0.62 2.92 -22.41
C ILE A 139 2.00 2.98 -23.08
N LEU A 140 2.43 1.95 -23.79
CA LEU A 140 3.71 1.97 -24.49
C LEU A 140 3.73 2.90 -25.70
N SER A 141 2.61 3.17 -26.34
CA SER A 141 2.54 4.20 -27.40
C SER A 141 2.75 5.60 -26.85
N GLU A 142 2.27 5.88 -25.63
CA GLU A 142 2.42 7.17 -24.96
C GLU A 142 3.76 7.29 -24.20
N TYR A 143 4.22 6.19 -23.60
CA TYR A 143 5.41 6.14 -22.74
C TYR A 143 6.37 5.01 -23.14
N PRO A 144 6.96 5.04 -24.35
CA PRO A 144 7.73 3.91 -24.92
C PRO A 144 9.00 3.57 -24.17
N SER A 145 9.46 4.41 -23.27
CA SER A 145 10.66 4.19 -22.49
C SER A 145 10.42 3.94 -21.00
N HIS A 146 9.16 3.87 -20.53
CA HIS A 146 8.83 3.65 -19.13
C HIS A 146 8.61 2.16 -18.84
N THR A 147 8.98 1.72 -17.64
CA THR A 147 8.59 0.41 -17.13
C THR A 147 7.12 0.45 -16.74
N LEU A 148 6.31 -0.44 -17.28
CA LEU A 148 4.90 -0.54 -16.88
C LEU A 148 4.78 -1.48 -15.67
N ILE A 149 4.10 -1.02 -14.62
CA ILE A 149 4.07 -1.70 -13.31
C ILE A 149 2.63 -1.79 -12.78
N PHE A 150 2.23 -2.98 -12.35
CA PHE A 150 1.03 -3.22 -11.55
C PHE A 150 1.45 -3.73 -10.18
N ARG A 151 1.07 -3.01 -9.10
CA ARG A 151 1.46 -3.32 -7.71
C ARG A 151 0.35 -4.03 -6.95
N SER A 152 0.68 -4.48 -5.74
CA SER A 152 -0.27 -5.00 -4.75
C SER A 152 -0.99 -6.29 -5.14
N LEU A 153 -0.41 -7.07 -6.03
CA LEU A 153 -0.95 -8.38 -6.42
C LEU A 153 -0.47 -9.46 -5.44
N ASN A 154 -1.33 -10.39 -5.10
CA ASN A 154 -0.98 -11.54 -4.26
C ASN A 154 -1.73 -12.80 -4.72
N ALA A 155 -1.14 -13.98 -4.51
CA ALA A 155 -1.73 -15.22 -4.99
C ALA A 155 -3.04 -15.59 -4.30
N TYR A 156 -3.32 -15.04 -3.11
CA TYR A 156 -4.57 -15.32 -2.40
C TYR A 156 -5.79 -14.73 -3.12
N GLN A 157 -5.68 -13.46 -3.55
CA GLN A 157 -6.79 -12.73 -4.19
C GLN A 157 -6.71 -12.74 -5.72
N HIS A 158 -5.48 -12.78 -6.29
CA HIS A 158 -5.24 -12.43 -7.68
C HIS A 158 -4.47 -13.51 -8.46
N GLN A 159 -4.55 -14.79 -8.05
CA GLN A 159 -3.75 -15.85 -8.71
C GLN A 159 -4.03 -15.94 -10.21
N ALA A 160 -5.30 -15.93 -10.62
CA ALA A 160 -5.67 -15.98 -12.03
C ALA A 160 -5.16 -14.75 -12.80
N LEU A 161 -5.24 -13.57 -12.20
CA LEU A 161 -4.76 -12.31 -12.78
C LEU A 161 -3.23 -12.33 -12.93
N ILE A 162 -2.49 -12.82 -11.93
CA ILE A 162 -1.03 -12.98 -12.00
C ILE A 162 -0.64 -13.91 -13.16
N HIS A 163 -1.29 -15.07 -13.30
CA HIS A 163 -1.04 -15.99 -14.43
C HIS A 163 -1.33 -15.33 -15.77
N ARG A 164 -2.38 -14.49 -15.84
CA ARG A 164 -2.71 -13.76 -17.07
C ARG A 164 -1.65 -12.69 -17.40
N PHE A 165 -1.12 -11.99 -16.41
CA PHE A 165 0.02 -11.10 -16.59
C PHE A 165 1.24 -11.86 -17.11
N GLU A 166 1.57 -13.01 -16.54
CA GLU A 166 2.69 -13.86 -16.98
C GLU A 166 2.51 -14.33 -18.43
N ALA A 167 1.30 -14.77 -18.81
CA ALA A 167 0.96 -15.14 -20.18
C ALA A 167 1.14 -13.98 -21.17
N ASN A 168 0.90 -12.74 -20.74
CA ASN A 168 1.14 -11.52 -21.50
C ASN A 168 2.59 -11.00 -21.43
N GLY A 169 3.49 -11.76 -20.82
CA GLY A 169 4.92 -11.48 -20.80
C GLY A 169 5.39 -10.52 -19.73
N TYR A 170 4.64 -10.38 -18.68
CA TYR A 170 5.05 -9.67 -17.47
C TYR A 170 5.91 -10.54 -16.57
N ASP A 171 6.80 -9.90 -15.83
CA ASP A 171 7.64 -10.51 -14.80
C ASP A 171 7.10 -10.14 -13.40
N SER A 172 6.92 -11.12 -12.51
CA SER A 172 6.49 -10.90 -11.13
C SER A 172 7.69 -10.76 -10.18
N ILE A 173 7.75 -9.66 -9.44
CA ILE A 173 8.78 -9.39 -8.42
C ILE A 173 8.11 -9.33 -7.04
N GLY A 174 8.56 -10.17 -6.10
CA GLY A 174 8.11 -10.13 -4.72
C GLY A 174 8.49 -8.81 -4.04
N SER A 175 7.56 -8.17 -3.36
CA SER A 175 7.78 -6.88 -2.71
C SER A 175 7.83 -7.00 -1.19
N ARG A 176 6.80 -7.58 -0.58
CA ARG A 176 6.67 -7.67 0.88
C ARG A 176 5.68 -8.77 1.27
N GLN A 177 5.57 -9.06 2.57
CA GLN A 177 4.54 -9.93 3.12
C GLN A 177 3.39 -9.11 3.65
N VAL A 178 2.17 -9.43 3.21
CA VAL A 178 0.93 -8.81 3.69
C VAL A 178 0.07 -9.83 4.42
N TYR A 179 -0.93 -9.35 5.15
CA TYR A 179 -1.76 -10.18 6.01
C TYR A 179 -3.23 -10.06 5.62
N ILE A 180 -3.80 -11.18 5.18
CA ILE A 180 -5.20 -11.29 4.79
C ILE A 180 -6.03 -11.85 5.96
N TYR A 181 -7.15 -11.22 6.22
CA TYR A 181 -8.15 -11.66 7.18
C TYR A 181 -9.42 -12.05 6.43
N ASP A 182 -9.64 -13.34 6.29
CA ASP A 182 -10.82 -13.93 5.65
C ASP A 182 -11.64 -14.80 6.60
N LEU A 183 -11.37 -14.68 7.89
CA LEU A 183 -12.04 -15.40 8.95
C LEU A 183 -13.43 -14.83 9.22
N THR A 184 -14.36 -15.70 9.56
CA THR A 184 -15.61 -15.29 10.21
C THR A 184 -15.36 -14.74 11.61
N LYS A 185 -16.29 -13.97 12.15
CA LYS A 185 -16.20 -13.46 13.53
C LYS A 185 -16.06 -14.60 14.56
N ALA A 186 -16.75 -15.72 14.33
CA ALA A 186 -16.70 -16.89 15.21
C ALA A 186 -15.30 -17.54 15.21
N GLU A 187 -14.69 -17.71 14.05
CA GLU A 187 -13.32 -18.23 13.92
C GLU A 187 -12.31 -17.28 14.53
N TRP A 188 -12.44 -15.99 14.25
CA TRP A 188 -11.56 -14.95 14.82
C TRP A 188 -11.60 -14.96 16.35
N LEU A 189 -12.77 -15.14 16.98
CA LEU A 189 -12.94 -15.25 18.42
C LEU A 189 -12.35 -16.53 19.02
N LYS A 190 -12.02 -17.58 18.24
CA LYS A 190 -11.30 -18.75 18.74
C LYS A 190 -9.87 -18.41 19.16
N HIS A 191 -9.25 -17.40 18.54
CA HIS A 191 -7.90 -16.97 18.90
C HIS A 191 -7.88 -16.32 20.29
N ARG A 192 -7.02 -16.84 21.20
CA ARG A 192 -6.88 -16.34 22.58
C ARG A 192 -6.58 -14.83 22.63
N ASN A 193 -5.71 -14.36 21.74
CA ASN A 193 -5.33 -12.95 21.69
C ASN A 193 -6.52 -12.05 21.37
N ASN A 194 -7.41 -12.44 20.47
CA ASN A 194 -8.57 -11.65 20.11
C ASN A 194 -9.56 -11.50 21.26
N LYS A 195 -9.74 -12.56 22.06
CA LYS A 195 -10.53 -12.49 23.32
C LYS A 195 -9.90 -11.53 24.34
N HIS A 196 -8.57 -11.55 24.43
CA HIS A 196 -7.82 -10.65 25.29
C HIS A 196 -7.96 -9.20 24.84
N ASP A 197 -7.78 -8.94 23.55
CA ASP A 197 -7.91 -7.62 22.93
C ASP A 197 -9.29 -7.01 23.17
N ASN A 198 -10.35 -7.77 22.96
CA ASN A 198 -11.71 -7.33 23.25
C ASN A 198 -11.91 -6.94 24.73
N ARG A 199 -11.19 -7.61 25.65
CA ARG A 199 -11.24 -7.25 27.06
C ARG A 199 -10.49 -5.94 27.35
N ILE A 200 -9.34 -5.72 26.69
CA ILE A 200 -8.58 -4.47 26.81
C ILE A 200 -9.45 -3.30 26.33
N ILE A 201 -10.04 -3.41 25.13
CA ILE A 201 -10.86 -2.34 24.56
C ILE A 201 -12.05 -2.01 25.46
N ARG A 202 -12.79 -3.04 25.93
CA ARG A 202 -13.94 -2.81 26.81
C ARG A 202 -13.56 -2.13 28.15
N LYS A 203 -12.34 -2.35 28.64
CA LYS A 203 -11.86 -1.79 29.91
C LYS A 203 -11.12 -0.46 29.76
N SER A 204 -10.85 -0.01 28.54
CA SER A 204 -10.01 1.16 28.28
C SER A 204 -10.65 2.49 28.75
N GLY A 205 -11.98 2.54 28.78
CA GLY A 205 -12.72 3.78 29.01
C GLY A 205 -12.63 4.81 27.86
N LEU A 206 -12.06 4.41 26.72
CA LEU A 206 -12.02 5.23 25.51
C LEU A 206 -13.38 5.17 24.80
N ARG A 207 -13.82 6.31 24.26
CA ARG A 207 -15.03 6.42 23.42
C ARG A 207 -14.68 6.19 21.95
N LEU A 208 -15.45 5.35 21.29
CA LEU A 208 -15.36 5.19 19.83
C LEU A 208 -15.96 6.43 19.16
N VAL A 209 -15.28 6.92 18.15
CA VAL A 209 -15.67 8.02 17.26
C VAL A 209 -15.84 7.45 15.86
N GLN A 210 -17.02 7.66 15.28
CA GLN A 210 -17.36 7.23 13.93
C GLN A 210 -16.93 8.26 12.88
N HIS A 211 -17.04 7.86 11.60
CA HIS A 211 -16.55 8.68 10.50
C HIS A 211 -17.05 10.12 10.53
N GLU A 212 -18.33 10.33 10.78
CA GLU A 212 -19.00 11.61 10.78
C GLU A 212 -18.43 12.60 11.82
N GLU A 213 -17.97 12.06 12.96
CA GLU A 213 -17.36 12.85 14.03
C GLU A 213 -15.83 13.06 13.82
N MET A 214 -15.20 12.30 12.91
CA MET A 214 -13.75 12.33 12.76
C MET A 214 -13.20 13.62 12.14
N GLY A 215 -14.03 14.44 11.50
CA GLY A 215 -13.61 15.67 10.84
C GLY A 215 -12.76 16.59 11.73
N ASP A 216 -13.19 16.82 12.97
CA ASP A 216 -12.50 17.68 13.94
C ASP A 216 -11.17 17.07 14.43
N PHE A 217 -10.99 15.76 14.26
CA PHE A 217 -9.80 15.05 14.70
C PHE A 217 -8.73 14.88 13.60
N MET A 218 -8.94 15.35 12.38
CA MET A 218 -7.97 15.17 11.28
C MET A 218 -6.55 15.69 11.61
N PRO A 219 -6.36 16.84 12.28
CA PRO A 219 -5.02 17.27 12.69
C PRO A 219 -4.36 16.28 13.65
N GLN A 220 -5.11 15.75 14.63
CA GLN A 220 -4.59 14.77 15.59
C GLN A 220 -4.32 13.41 14.90
N ALA A 221 -5.19 12.98 13.99
CA ALA A 221 -5.00 11.75 13.22
C ALA A 221 -3.72 11.83 12.37
N LEU A 222 -3.47 12.95 11.71
CA LEU A 222 -2.23 13.18 10.98
C LEU A 222 -0.99 13.13 11.89
N ASP A 223 -1.05 13.74 13.06
CA ASP A 223 0.08 13.68 14.00
C ASP A 223 0.36 12.24 14.46
N LEU A 224 -0.66 11.47 14.82
CA LEU A 224 -0.52 10.06 15.18
C LEU A 224 0.02 9.21 14.00
N TYR A 225 -0.41 9.49 12.76
CA TYR A 225 0.15 8.87 11.56
C TYR A 225 1.65 9.18 11.42
N ARG A 226 2.03 10.46 11.52
CA ARG A 226 3.42 10.91 11.41
C ARG A 226 4.31 10.29 12.49
N GLN A 227 3.84 10.20 13.72
CA GLN A 227 4.54 9.51 14.79
C GLN A 227 4.82 8.06 14.45
N LEU A 228 3.81 7.32 13.98
CA LEU A 228 3.94 5.89 13.69
C LEU A 228 4.75 5.62 12.41
N TYR A 229 4.36 6.22 11.29
CA TYR A 229 4.93 5.86 9.98
C TYR A 229 6.22 6.59 9.66
N LEU A 230 6.34 7.87 10.02
CA LEU A 230 7.52 8.66 9.66
C LEU A 230 8.60 8.60 10.74
N LYS A 231 8.25 8.87 12.00
CA LYS A 231 9.25 8.89 13.08
C LYS A 231 9.69 7.50 13.52
N LYS A 232 8.74 6.55 13.66
CA LYS A 232 9.06 5.21 14.17
C LYS A 232 9.52 4.25 13.05
N TYR A 233 8.93 4.31 11.87
CA TYR A 233 9.29 3.40 10.77
C TYR A 233 10.24 4.04 9.77
N SER A 234 9.74 4.81 8.80
CA SER A 234 10.59 5.37 7.75
C SER A 234 9.97 6.60 7.09
N GLU A 235 10.77 7.61 6.86
CA GLU A 235 10.40 8.79 6.07
C GLU A 235 10.10 8.50 4.59
N TYR A 236 10.43 7.30 4.10
CA TYR A 236 10.04 6.83 2.77
C TYR A 236 8.58 6.40 2.65
N ASN A 237 7.84 6.31 3.77
CA ASN A 237 6.38 6.21 3.73
C ASN A 237 5.77 7.50 3.15
N PRO A 238 4.54 7.46 2.60
CA PRO A 238 3.88 8.66 2.12
C PRO A 238 3.76 9.71 3.23
N GLN A 239 4.25 10.91 2.97
CA GLN A 239 4.19 12.04 3.90
C GLN A 239 2.92 12.84 3.61
N PHE A 240 1.77 12.28 4.01
CA PHE A 240 0.49 12.91 3.79
C PHE A 240 0.38 14.26 4.50
N THR A 241 -0.31 15.21 3.85
CA THR A 241 -0.61 16.53 4.42
C THR A 241 -1.96 16.54 5.13
N LEU A 242 -2.23 17.58 5.92
CA LEU A 242 -3.54 17.77 6.53
C LEU A 242 -4.64 17.91 5.46
N ARG A 243 -4.35 18.58 4.36
CA ARG A 243 -5.25 18.71 3.22
C ARG A 243 -5.68 17.35 2.67
N TYR A 244 -4.75 16.41 2.52
CA TYR A 244 -5.08 15.04 2.08
C TYR A 244 -6.05 14.35 3.05
N PHE A 245 -5.77 14.38 4.36
CA PHE A 245 -6.64 13.77 5.38
C PHE A 245 -8.04 14.36 5.36
N GLN A 246 -8.14 15.70 5.35
CA GLN A 246 -9.42 16.42 5.33
C GLN A 246 -10.22 16.13 4.06
N GLN A 247 -9.59 16.13 2.90
CA GLN A 247 -10.28 15.85 1.64
C GLN A 247 -10.69 14.39 1.51
N CYS A 248 -9.84 13.44 1.94
CA CYS A 248 -10.20 12.03 1.96
C CYS A 248 -11.39 11.75 2.89
N HIS A 249 -11.47 12.45 4.02
CA HIS A 249 -12.62 12.40 4.93
C HIS A 249 -13.88 13.00 4.28
N ALA A 250 -13.80 14.25 3.85
CA ALA A 250 -14.97 14.99 3.32
C ALA A 250 -15.60 14.34 2.07
N LYS A 251 -14.78 13.64 1.25
CA LYS A 251 -15.24 12.92 0.05
C LYS A 251 -15.53 11.42 0.29
N ASN A 252 -15.46 10.94 1.53
CA ASN A 252 -15.61 9.53 1.87
C ASN A 252 -14.66 8.58 1.12
N ILE A 253 -13.50 9.08 0.64
CA ILE A 253 -12.47 8.27 -0.02
C ILE A 253 -11.85 7.31 0.99
N VAL A 254 -11.66 7.77 2.22
CA VAL A 254 -11.21 6.98 3.36
C VAL A 254 -12.21 7.12 4.49
N GLN A 255 -12.71 6.03 4.99
CA GLN A 255 -13.59 5.98 6.16
C GLN A 255 -12.74 5.97 7.43
N PHE A 256 -12.82 7.05 8.20
CA PHE A 256 -12.06 7.19 9.45
C PHE A 256 -12.88 6.78 10.65
N GLN A 257 -12.23 6.10 11.59
CA GLN A 257 -12.78 5.80 12.91
C GLN A 257 -11.65 5.96 13.93
N GLY A 258 -12.00 6.28 15.17
CA GLY A 258 -10.99 6.50 16.19
C GLY A 258 -11.49 6.27 17.61
N TYR A 259 -10.57 6.34 18.55
CA TYR A 259 -10.84 6.28 19.98
C TYR A 259 -10.31 7.53 20.68
N VAL A 260 -11.19 8.19 21.41
CA VAL A 260 -10.86 9.38 22.20
C VAL A 260 -10.91 9.09 23.72
N ASP A 261 -10.06 9.76 24.47
CA ASP A 261 -10.08 9.71 25.93
C ASP A 261 -11.12 10.69 26.52
N LYS A 262 -11.25 10.70 27.83
CA LYS A 262 -12.19 11.56 28.56
C LYS A 262 -11.91 13.06 28.39
N SER A 263 -10.70 13.43 28.01
CA SER A 263 -10.33 14.82 27.71
C SER A 263 -10.63 15.24 26.27
N GLY A 264 -11.21 14.35 25.45
CA GLY A 264 -11.51 14.58 24.05
C GLY A 264 -10.29 14.46 23.12
N ARG A 265 -9.18 13.85 23.56
CA ARG A 265 -7.98 13.66 22.74
C ARG A 265 -8.06 12.34 21.97
N LEU A 266 -7.73 12.37 20.67
CA LEU A 266 -7.63 11.18 19.85
C LEU A 266 -6.42 10.34 20.29
N LYS A 267 -6.66 9.09 20.67
CA LYS A 267 -5.63 8.17 21.15
C LYS A 267 -5.22 7.11 20.13
N ALA A 268 -6.14 6.72 19.27
CA ALA A 268 -5.90 5.75 18.20
C ALA A 268 -6.92 5.96 17.09
N PHE A 269 -6.54 5.71 15.83
CA PHE A 269 -7.45 5.77 14.69
C PHE A 269 -7.07 4.77 13.61
N SER A 270 -8.03 4.49 12.73
CA SER A 270 -7.86 3.75 11.49
C SER A 270 -8.64 4.44 10.38
N GLY A 271 -8.00 4.64 9.23
CA GLY A 271 -8.63 5.06 7.99
C GLY A 271 -8.70 3.88 7.03
N LEU A 272 -9.90 3.53 6.61
CA LEU A 272 -10.21 2.39 5.78
C LEU A 272 -10.41 2.83 4.34
N PHE A 273 -9.72 2.19 3.41
CA PHE A 273 -9.90 2.37 1.98
C PHE A 273 -10.52 1.10 1.40
N ILE A 274 -11.65 1.26 0.71
CA ILE A 274 -12.48 0.15 0.26
C ILE A 274 -12.61 0.22 -1.26
N ILE A 275 -12.26 -0.87 -1.93
CA ILE A 275 -12.59 -1.08 -3.35
C ILE A 275 -13.32 -2.41 -3.44
N GLU A 276 -14.59 -2.35 -3.86
CA GLU A 276 -15.46 -3.50 -4.05
C GLU A 276 -15.39 -4.50 -2.87
N ASN A 277 -14.78 -5.66 -3.07
CA ASN A 277 -14.73 -6.73 -2.07
C ASN A 277 -13.57 -6.64 -1.08
N THR A 278 -12.73 -5.59 -1.14
CA THR A 278 -11.50 -5.53 -0.34
C THR A 278 -11.40 -4.24 0.47
N ILE A 279 -11.20 -4.40 1.78
CA ILE A 279 -10.83 -3.34 2.71
C ILE A 279 -9.31 -3.36 2.89
N THR A 280 -8.68 -2.18 2.90
CA THR A 280 -7.33 -2.00 3.44
C THR A 280 -7.29 -0.82 4.39
N SER A 281 -6.33 -0.79 5.33
CA SER A 281 -6.17 0.28 6.30
C SER A 281 -4.81 0.97 6.11
N PRO A 282 -4.70 1.87 5.10
CA PRO A 282 -3.44 2.55 4.80
C PRO A 282 -3.09 3.66 5.79
N LEU A 283 -4.09 4.22 6.47
CA LEU A 283 -3.96 5.33 7.39
C LEU A 283 -4.30 4.83 8.81
N ILE A 284 -3.28 4.53 9.59
CA ILE A 284 -3.43 4.08 10.97
C ILE A 284 -2.47 4.85 11.87
N GLY A 285 -2.89 5.15 13.08
CA GLY A 285 -2.03 5.80 14.06
C GLY A 285 -2.53 5.60 15.49
N TYR A 286 -1.62 5.74 16.43
CA TYR A 286 -1.92 5.71 17.84
C TYR A 286 -0.85 6.47 18.63
N ASP A 287 -1.22 6.95 19.82
CA ASP A 287 -0.33 7.70 20.70
C ASP A 287 0.84 6.81 21.17
N LEU A 288 2.03 7.04 20.64
CA LEU A 288 3.25 6.30 21.00
C LEU A 288 3.79 6.66 22.37
N THR A 289 3.33 7.76 22.99
CA THR A 289 3.75 8.19 24.32
C THR A 289 3.01 7.45 25.43
N ALA A 290 1.86 6.84 25.10
CA ALA A 290 1.06 6.08 26.03
C ALA A 290 1.73 4.75 26.43
N PRO A 291 1.49 4.29 27.67
CA PRO A 291 2.00 3.00 28.12
C PRO A 291 1.52 1.84 27.23
N ARG A 292 2.38 0.86 26.96
CA ARG A 292 2.03 -0.32 26.13
C ARG A 292 0.83 -1.10 26.66
N LYS A 293 0.62 -1.10 27.99
CA LYS A 293 -0.53 -1.76 28.62
C LYS A 293 -1.88 -1.21 28.20
N ASP A 294 -1.95 0.03 27.72
CA ASP A 294 -3.18 0.65 27.25
C ASP A 294 -3.65 0.08 25.93
N GLY A 295 -2.79 -0.66 25.20
CA GLY A 295 -3.15 -1.41 24.01
C GLY A 295 -3.65 -0.55 22.83
N LEU A 296 -3.16 0.68 22.67
CA LEU A 296 -3.68 1.61 21.66
C LEU A 296 -3.49 1.10 20.22
N TYR A 297 -2.41 0.33 19.96
CA TYR A 297 -2.29 -0.34 18.67
C TYR A 297 -3.38 -1.39 18.45
N ILE A 298 -3.81 -2.08 19.52
CA ILE A 298 -4.93 -3.03 19.46
C ILE A 298 -6.22 -2.29 19.06
N HIS A 299 -6.49 -1.14 19.68
CA HIS A 299 -7.64 -0.30 19.34
C HIS A 299 -7.65 0.09 17.86
N ALA A 300 -6.53 0.64 17.37
CA ALA A 300 -6.41 1.05 15.98
C ALA A 300 -6.57 -0.11 15.00
N ALA A 301 -5.90 -1.24 15.22
CA ALA A 301 -5.95 -2.40 14.33
C ALA A 301 -7.31 -3.10 14.34
N GLN A 302 -8.02 -3.09 15.46
CA GLN A 302 -9.31 -3.77 15.60
C GLN A 302 -10.43 -3.04 14.84
N LEU A 303 -10.33 -1.71 14.63
CA LEU A 303 -11.32 -0.98 13.84
C LEU A 303 -11.49 -1.58 12.45
N ALA A 304 -10.40 -1.88 11.76
CA ALA A 304 -10.45 -2.53 10.44
C ALA A 304 -11.07 -3.94 10.50
N VAL A 305 -10.75 -4.71 11.54
CA VAL A 305 -11.29 -6.07 11.73
C VAL A 305 -12.79 -6.05 12.03
N LEU A 306 -13.26 -5.08 12.82
CA LEU A 306 -14.69 -4.92 13.09
C LEU A 306 -15.46 -4.56 11.82
N ASN A 307 -14.93 -3.62 11.04
CA ASN A 307 -15.52 -3.25 9.75
C ASN A 307 -15.61 -4.46 8.79
N LYS A 308 -14.58 -5.30 8.73
CA LYS A 308 -14.61 -6.55 7.97
C LYS A 308 -15.79 -7.44 8.38
N PHE A 309 -16.08 -7.55 9.68
CA PHE A 309 -17.19 -8.37 10.14
C PHE A 309 -18.57 -7.73 9.90
N GLU A 310 -18.66 -6.42 9.87
CA GLU A 310 -19.90 -5.69 9.58
C GLU A 310 -20.23 -5.74 8.09
N THR A 311 -19.23 -5.63 7.23
CA THR A 311 -19.40 -5.59 5.77
C THR A 311 -19.33 -6.96 5.10
N GLY A 312 -18.68 -7.95 5.73
CA GLY A 312 -18.36 -9.25 5.12
C GLY A 312 -17.22 -9.22 4.10
N LEU A 313 -16.62 -8.06 3.84
CA LEU A 313 -15.56 -7.89 2.85
C LEU A 313 -14.24 -8.53 3.30
N LEU A 314 -13.35 -8.81 2.35
CA LEU A 314 -12.00 -9.28 2.65
C LEU A 314 -11.16 -8.14 3.21
N LEU A 315 -10.38 -8.40 4.28
CA LEU A 315 -9.51 -7.38 4.85
C LEU A 315 -8.04 -7.70 4.55
N ASN A 316 -7.36 -6.78 3.87
CA ASN A 316 -5.91 -6.80 3.69
C ASN A 316 -5.25 -5.73 4.59
N LEU A 317 -4.66 -6.16 5.70
CA LEU A 317 -3.98 -5.28 6.65
C LEU A 317 -2.55 -4.90 6.22
N SER A 318 -2.18 -5.09 4.96
CA SER A 318 -0.86 -4.73 4.45
C SER A 318 0.29 -5.41 5.22
N SER A 319 1.51 -4.91 5.11
CA SER A 319 2.69 -5.42 5.82
C SER A 319 2.85 -4.80 7.21
N GLY A 320 3.91 -5.20 7.92
CA GLY A 320 4.24 -4.70 9.26
C GLY A 320 3.46 -5.38 10.39
N ALA A 321 3.99 -5.26 11.62
CA ALA A 321 3.43 -5.91 12.81
C ALA A 321 3.09 -7.40 12.63
N ALA A 322 3.96 -8.11 11.94
CA ALA A 322 3.78 -9.46 11.44
C ALA A 322 3.32 -10.46 12.50
N GLU A 323 4.01 -10.52 13.64
CA GLU A 323 3.64 -11.43 14.75
C GLU A 323 2.27 -11.10 15.31
N PHE A 324 1.98 -9.80 15.52
CA PHE A 324 0.68 -9.34 16.01
C PHE A 324 -0.46 -9.84 15.12
N LYS A 325 -0.32 -9.67 13.80
CA LYS A 325 -1.35 -10.05 12.82
C LYS A 325 -1.54 -11.57 12.74
N ARG A 326 -0.45 -12.35 12.69
CA ARG A 326 -0.53 -13.83 12.67
C ARG A 326 -1.21 -14.39 13.91
N MET A 327 -0.87 -13.91 15.10
CA MET A 327 -1.45 -14.38 16.35
C MET A 327 -2.95 -14.05 16.48
N ARG A 328 -3.50 -13.25 15.57
CA ARG A 328 -4.90 -12.81 15.52
C ARG A 328 -5.66 -13.35 14.31
N GLY A 329 -5.06 -14.31 13.61
CA GLY A 329 -5.72 -14.98 12.47
C GLY A 329 -5.37 -14.41 11.09
N GLY A 330 -4.42 -13.46 11.02
CA GLY A 330 -3.94 -12.95 9.74
C GLY A 330 -3.12 -13.99 8.98
N GLN A 331 -3.55 -14.33 7.78
CA GLN A 331 -2.85 -15.22 6.86
C GLN A 331 -1.77 -14.46 6.11
N ALA A 332 -0.51 -14.90 6.25
CA ALA A 332 0.63 -14.29 5.58
C ALA A 332 0.68 -14.68 4.11
N VAL A 333 0.74 -13.71 3.21
CA VAL A 333 0.90 -13.91 1.78
C VAL A 333 1.95 -12.95 1.22
N ILE A 334 2.67 -13.36 0.16
CA ILE A 334 3.61 -12.47 -0.52
C ILE A 334 2.86 -11.59 -1.50
N GLU A 335 3.10 -10.30 -1.42
CA GLU A 335 2.63 -9.30 -2.39
C GLU A 335 3.68 -9.15 -3.50
N TYR A 336 3.22 -9.04 -4.74
CA TYR A 336 4.04 -8.90 -5.93
C TYR A 336 3.74 -7.59 -6.66
N SER A 337 4.77 -7.10 -7.36
CA SER A 337 4.59 -6.16 -8.47
C SER A 337 4.84 -6.92 -9.78
N THR A 338 3.94 -6.77 -10.76
CA THR A 338 4.16 -7.31 -12.11
C THR A 338 4.64 -6.20 -13.04
N LEU A 339 5.62 -6.52 -13.88
CA LEU A 339 6.39 -5.56 -14.67
C LEU A 339 6.43 -5.97 -16.13
N TYR A 340 6.12 -5.06 -17.05
CA TYR A 340 6.37 -5.28 -18.46
C TYR A 340 7.71 -4.64 -18.87
N LEU A 341 8.63 -5.48 -19.38
CA LEU A 341 10.02 -5.10 -19.61
C LEU A 341 10.48 -5.32 -21.06
N ARG A 342 9.71 -6.03 -21.91
CA ARG A 342 10.16 -6.52 -23.22
C ARG A 342 10.59 -5.42 -24.17
N HIS A 343 9.94 -4.25 -24.13
CA HIS A 343 10.21 -3.08 -24.95
C HIS A 343 11.46 -2.28 -24.52
N LEU A 344 11.97 -2.51 -23.29
CA LEU A 344 13.08 -1.77 -22.77
C LEU A 344 14.44 -2.22 -23.37
N PRO A 345 15.43 -1.33 -23.46
CA PRO A 345 16.79 -1.67 -23.85
C PRO A 345 17.40 -2.79 -22.97
N ARG A 346 18.29 -3.61 -23.53
CA ARG A 346 18.89 -4.77 -22.86
C ARG A 346 19.51 -4.43 -21.50
N ASN A 347 20.22 -3.32 -21.41
CA ASN A 347 20.86 -2.86 -20.15
C ASN A 347 19.85 -2.53 -19.04
N ARG A 348 18.68 -1.97 -19.37
CA ARG A 348 17.62 -1.72 -18.40
C ARG A 348 16.91 -3.00 -17.99
N ARG A 349 16.60 -3.88 -18.98
CA ARG A 349 16.01 -5.20 -18.70
C ARG A 349 16.89 -6.02 -17.75
N LEU A 350 18.21 -6.05 -17.98
CA LEU A 350 19.14 -6.77 -17.13
C LEU A 350 19.05 -6.30 -15.67
N ARG A 351 18.95 -5.01 -15.41
CA ARG A 351 18.82 -4.48 -14.05
C ARG A 351 17.52 -4.95 -13.36
N TRP A 352 16.43 -4.94 -14.06
CA TRP A 352 15.16 -5.47 -13.56
C TRP A 352 15.24 -6.99 -13.34
N GLN A 353 15.88 -7.74 -14.22
CA GLN A 353 16.08 -9.19 -14.05
C GLN A 353 16.95 -9.53 -12.85
N VAL A 354 18.01 -8.76 -12.60
CA VAL A 354 18.82 -8.90 -11.39
C VAL A 354 18.01 -8.58 -10.15
N LEU A 355 17.23 -7.48 -10.17
CA LEU A 355 16.33 -7.13 -9.06
C LEU A 355 15.30 -8.24 -8.81
N LYS A 356 14.67 -8.76 -9.86
CA LYS A 356 13.76 -9.91 -9.79
C LYS A 356 14.43 -11.13 -9.14
N PHE A 357 15.63 -11.46 -9.57
CA PHE A 357 16.38 -12.58 -9.00
C PHE A 357 16.65 -12.37 -7.51
N VAL A 358 17.20 -11.21 -7.15
CA VAL A 358 17.51 -10.87 -5.75
C VAL A 358 16.26 -10.88 -4.90
N SER A 359 15.18 -10.21 -5.35
CA SER A 359 13.94 -10.17 -4.59
C SER A 359 13.30 -11.56 -4.43
N ASN A 360 13.16 -12.31 -5.52
CA ASN A 360 12.44 -13.59 -5.48
C ASN A 360 13.28 -14.73 -4.88
N LYS A 361 14.60 -14.75 -5.11
CA LYS A 361 15.48 -15.86 -4.66
C LYS A 361 16.16 -15.60 -3.31
N ILE A 362 16.27 -14.35 -2.89
CA ILE A 362 16.88 -13.97 -1.62
C ILE A 362 15.87 -13.27 -0.71
N GLY A 363 15.23 -12.20 -1.20
CA GLY A 363 14.30 -11.37 -0.42
C GLY A 363 13.09 -12.16 0.09
N VAL A 364 12.32 -12.78 -0.79
CA VAL A 364 11.12 -13.56 -0.42
C VAL A 364 11.44 -14.70 0.56
N PRO A 365 12.50 -15.53 0.37
CA PRO A 365 12.91 -16.49 1.39
C PRO A 365 13.26 -15.88 2.74
N LEU A 366 13.96 -14.74 2.75
CA LEU A 366 14.26 -14.01 3.99
C LEU A 366 13.01 -13.48 4.68
N ILE A 367 12.09 -12.85 3.93
CA ILE A 367 10.81 -12.38 4.42
C ILE A 367 10.04 -13.53 5.10
N ARG A 368 9.94 -14.69 4.45
CA ARG A 368 9.27 -15.87 5.01
C ARG A 368 9.99 -16.43 6.24
N LYS A 369 11.33 -16.52 6.20
CA LYS A 369 12.15 -17.05 7.31
C LYS A 369 12.05 -16.19 8.56
N TYR A 370 12.17 -14.87 8.41
CA TYR A 370 12.11 -13.92 9.52
C TYR A 370 10.70 -13.44 9.82
N LYS A 371 9.70 -13.90 9.05
CA LYS A 371 8.28 -13.57 9.22
C LYS A 371 8.04 -12.04 9.22
N LEU A 372 8.64 -11.35 8.26
CA LEU A 372 8.61 -9.89 8.12
C LEU A 372 7.29 -9.37 7.56
#